data_a74e6907443dc4d1a18a38a502c8fd90
#
_entry.id   a74e6907443dc4d1a18a38a502c8fd90
#
_cell.length_a   1.000
_cell.length_b   1.000
_cell.length_c   1.000
_cell.angle_alpha   90.00
_cell.angle_beta   90.00
_cell.angle_gamma   90.00
#
_symmetry.space_group_name_H-M   'P 1'
#
loop_
_entity.id
_entity.type
_entity.pdbx_description
1 polymer ?
#
loop_
_entity_poly.entity_id
_entity_poly.type
_entity_poly.pdbx_seq_one_letter_code
_entity_poly.pdbx_strand_id
1 'polypeptide(L)'
;KDGDEYVINGRKWWSSGVMDPRCKVAIVMGKSNPDAARHQQQSQILVPMDTPGVEIVRHLPVFGFDDAPHGHSEVKLDNVRVPAENLFLGEGRGFEIAQGRLGPGRIHHCMRAIGVAERTLEKMAKRLLSREAFGRPIAEHSVWEERISKARIEIECSRLLTMKAAYMMDTVGNKVARAEIAMIKVKAPRTLLDIIDDAIQAHGGGGVTTDFGLGRACLLYTSDAADD
;
A
#
# COMPACT_ATOMS: atom_id res chain seq x y z
N LYS A 1 -15.00 -13.63 -24.22
CA LYS A 1 -14.18 -14.67 -24.85
C LYS A 1 -14.60 -14.76 -26.30
N ASP A 2 -13.65 -14.86 -27.21
CA ASP A 2 -13.84 -14.93 -28.66
C ASP A 2 -12.93 -16.05 -29.19
N GLY A 3 -13.50 -17.25 -29.39
CA GLY A 3 -12.73 -18.45 -29.71
C GLY A 3 -11.65 -18.78 -28.69
N ASP A 4 -10.40 -18.83 -29.13
CA ASP A 4 -9.23 -19.11 -28.30
C ASP A 4 -8.55 -17.85 -27.75
N GLU A 5 -9.26 -16.73 -27.76
CA GLU A 5 -8.78 -15.46 -27.25
C GLU A 5 -9.75 -14.83 -26.26
N TYR A 6 -9.22 -13.95 -25.40
CA TYR A 6 -9.98 -12.95 -24.65
C TYR A 6 -9.82 -11.59 -25.32
N VAL A 7 -10.93 -10.87 -25.52
CA VAL A 7 -10.97 -9.49 -25.99
C VAL A 7 -11.31 -8.62 -24.80
N ILE A 8 -10.37 -7.75 -24.42
CA ILE A 8 -10.45 -6.94 -23.22
C ILE A 8 -10.70 -5.49 -23.62
N ASN A 9 -11.80 -4.94 -23.08
CA ASN A 9 -12.16 -3.54 -23.23
C ASN A 9 -12.41 -2.92 -21.88
N GLY A 10 -11.89 -1.72 -21.67
CA GLY A 10 -12.12 -1.00 -20.44
C GLY A 10 -11.07 0.05 -20.12
N ARG A 11 -11.25 0.65 -18.94
CA ARG A 11 -10.35 1.68 -18.42
C ARG A 11 -9.99 1.34 -16.99
N LYS A 12 -8.71 1.37 -16.67
CA LYS A 12 -8.18 1.15 -15.34
C LYS A 12 -7.62 2.45 -14.79
N TRP A 13 -7.85 2.66 -13.53
CA TRP A 13 -7.35 3.82 -12.82
C TRP A 13 -6.51 3.36 -11.64
N TRP A 14 -5.46 4.11 -11.30
CA TRP A 14 -4.52 3.76 -10.24
C TRP A 14 -3.76 2.44 -10.48
N SER A 15 -3.43 2.17 -11.74
CA SER A 15 -2.61 1.00 -12.08
C SER A 15 -1.15 1.28 -11.69
N SER A 16 -0.73 0.67 -10.58
CA SER A 16 0.63 0.86 -10.06
C SER A 16 1.65 0.05 -10.86
N GLY A 17 2.80 0.67 -11.13
CA GLY A 17 3.94 0.01 -11.75
C GLY A 17 3.94 -0.07 -13.27
N VAL A 18 2.85 0.24 -13.96
CA VAL A 18 2.78 0.13 -15.44
C VAL A 18 3.65 1.16 -16.16
N MET A 19 4.06 2.24 -15.50
CA MET A 19 4.99 3.24 -16.04
C MET A 19 6.45 2.80 -15.97
N ASP A 20 6.78 1.82 -15.18
CA ASP A 20 8.14 1.33 -15.07
C ASP A 20 8.55 0.64 -16.40
N PRO A 21 9.64 1.04 -17.05
CA PRO A 21 10.09 0.42 -18.30
C PRO A 21 10.38 -1.08 -18.19
N ARG A 22 10.54 -1.57 -16.96
CA ARG A 22 10.73 -3.00 -16.66
C ARG A 22 9.41 -3.77 -16.59
N CYS A 23 8.27 -3.08 -16.50
CA CYS A 23 6.96 -3.73 -16.49
C CYS A 23 6.66 -4.30 -17.88
N LYS A 24 6.63 -5.62 -17.98
CA LYS A 24 6.37 -6.33 -19.23
C LYS A 24 4.99 -6.97 -19.32
N VAL A 25 4.36 -7.17 -18.16
CA VAL A 25 3.06 -7.85 -18.07
C VAL A 25 2.19 -7.15 -17.03
N ALA A 26 0.93 -6.91 -17.37
CA ALA A 26 -0.11 -6.49 -16.44
C ALA A 26 -1.00 -7.68 -16.06
N ILE A 27 -1.37 -7.78 -14.78
CA ILE A 27 -2.42 -8.69 -14.32
C ILE A 27 -3.73 -7.91 -14.35
N VAL A 28 -4.54 -8.16 -15.36
CA VAL A 28 -5.80 -7.44 -15.57
C VAL A 28 -6.96 -8.22 -14.99
N MET A 29 -7.62 -7.64 -13.98
CA MET A 29 -8.87 -8.18 -13.44
C MET A 29 -10.05 -7.54 -14.16
N GLY A 30 -10.90 -8.37 -14.74
CA GLY A 30 -12.08 -7.92 -15.49
C GLY A 30 -13.27 -8.83 -15.27
N LYS A 31 -14.49 -8.34 -15.55
CA LYS A 31 -15.69 -9.16 -15.54
C LYS A 31 -15.72 -10.04 -16.78
N SER A 32 -15.60 -11.35 -16.61
CA SER A 32 -15.70 -12.33 -17.68
C SER A 32 -17.12 -12.89 -17.80
N ASN A 33 -17.87 -12.98 -16.69
CA ASN A 33 -19.26 -13.39 -16.66
C ASN A 33 -20.07 -12.56 -15.66
N PRO A 34 -20.77 -11.49 -16.13
CA PRO A 34 -21.58 -10.63 -15.25
C PRO A 34 -22.76 -11.34 -14.57
N ASP A 35 -23.28 -12.43 -15.17
CA ASP A 35 -24.45 -13.16 -14.69
C ASP A 35 -24.09 -14.24 -13.64
N ALA A 36 -22.81 -14.50 -13.44
CA ALA A 36 -22.34 -15.44 -12.44
C ALA A 36 -22.56 -14.91 -11.01
N ALA A 37 -22.45 -15.79 -10.02
CA ALA A 37 -22.48 -15.40 -8.61
C ALA A 37 -21.43 -14.31 -8.31
N ARG A 38 -21.76 -13.37 -7.39
CA ARG A 38 -20.99 -12.14 -7.11
C ARG A 38 -19.47 -12.30 -7.10
N HIS A 39 -18.96 -13.36 -6.49
CA HIS A 39 -17.51 -13.59 -6.36
C HIS A 39 -16.92 -14.46 -7.50
N GLN A 40 -17.74 -14.80 -8.50
CA GLN A 40 -17.33 -15.57 -9.68
C GLN A 40 -17.48 -14.78 -10.98
N GLN A 41 -17.76 -13.50 -10.91
CA GLN A 41 -17.93 -12.63 -12.07
C GLN A 41 -16.60 -12.23 -12.72
N GLN A 42 -15.52 -12.19 -11.93
CA GLN A 42 -14.22 -11.66 -12.35
C GLN A 42 -13.23 -12.78 -12.62
N SER A 43 -12.42 -12.56 -13.64
CA SER A 43 -11.23 -13.34 -13.96
C SER A 43 -10.00 -12.46 -13.97
N GLN A 44 -8.82 -13.06 -13.80
CA GLN A 44 -7.54 -12.37 -13.96
C GLN A 44 -6.84 -12.92 -15.20
N ILE A 45 -6.37 -12.02 -16.05
CA ILE A 45 -5.74 -12.33 -17.34
C ILE A 45 -4.40 -11.64 -17.42
N LEU A 46 -3.37 -12.36 -17.85
CA LEU A 46 -2.04 -11.81 -18.09
C LEU A 46 -2.04 -11.09 -19.43
N VAL A 47 -1.73 -9.81 -19.43
CA VAL A 47 -1.68 -8.96 -20.61
C VAL A 47 -0.27 -8.42 -20.80
N PRO A 48 0.49 -8.83 -21.82
CA PRO A 48 1.76 -8.19 -22.16
C PRO A 48 1.55 -6.70 -22.44
N MET A 49 2.45 -5.86 -21.94
CA MET A 49 2.30 -4.40 -22.03
C MET A 49 2.46 -3.86 -23.46
N ASP A 50 3.05 -4.62 -24.36
CA ASP A 50 3.22 -4.33 -25.77
C ASP A 50 2.06 -4.85 -26.65
N THR A 51 1.03 -5.43 -26.05
CA THR A 51 -0.17 -5.91 -26.79
C THR A 51 -0.89 -4.71 -27.44
N PRO A 52 -1.24 -4.78 -28.73
CA PRO A 52 -2.01 -3.74 -29.40
C PRO A 52 -3.30 -3.41 -28.64
N GLY A 53 -3.57 -2.10 -28.48
CA GLY A 53 -4.74 -1.61 -27.73
C GLY A 53 -4.48 -1.34 -26.24
N VAL A 54 -3.30 -1.67 -25.73
CA VAL A 54 -2.88 -1.23 -24.39
C VAL A 54 -2.28 0.17 -24.49
N GLU A 55 -2.91 1.14 -23.81
CA GLU A 55 -2.49 2.53 -23.80
C GLU A 55 -2.35 3.04 -22.36
N ILE A 56 -1.17 3.57 -22.02
CA ILE A 56 -0.97 4.33 -20.79
C ILE A 56 -1.39 5.77 -21.08
N VAL A 57 -2.57 6.15 -20.57
CA VAL A 57 -3.19 7.45 -20.90
C VAL A 57 -2.48 8.59 -20.21
N ARG A 58 -2.18 8.46 -18.92
CA ARG A 58 -1.50 9.48 -18.13
C ARG A 58 -0.98 8.92 -16.81
N HIS A 59 -0.02 9.59 -16.28
CA HIS A 59 0.47 9.43 -14.93
C HIS A 59 -0.48 10.08 -13.92
N LEU A 60 -0.57 9.50 -12.73
CA LEU A 60 -1.43 9.95 -11.63
C LEU A 60 -0.56 10.28 -10.41
N PRO A 61 -0.24 11.56 -10.17
CA PRO A 61 0.53 11.95 -9.00
C PRO A 61 -0.32 11.87 -7.73
N VAL A 62 0.30 11.48 -6.61
CA VAL A 62 -0.29 11.50 -5.28
C VAL A 62 0.28 12.70 -4.52
N PHE A 63 -0.54 13.69 -4.24
CA PHE A 63 -0.13 14.96 -3.60
C PHE A 63 1.10 15.61 -4.27
N GLY A 64 1.20 15.49 -5.59
CA GLY A 64 2.32 16.05 -6.37
C GLY A 64 3.54 15.15 -6.50
N PHE A 65 3.59 14.00 -5.82
CA PHE A 65 4.64 13.01 -5.98
C PHE A 65 4.29 12.01 -7.10
N ASP A 66 5.27 11.69 -7.93
CA ASP A 66 5.10 10.80 -9.08
C ASP A 66 5.43 9.33 -8.77
N ASP A 67 6.09 9.07 -7.64
CA ASP A 67 6.56 7.74 -7.22
C ASP A 67 7.37 6.98 -8.29
N ALA A 68 8.07 7.72 -9.16
CA ALA A 68 8.92 7.12 -10.18
C ALA A 68 9.96 6.16 -9.56
N PRO A 69 10.33 5.07 -10.27
CA PRO A 69 9.90 4.69 -11.61
C PRO A 69 8.55 3.98 -11.68
N HIS A 70 7.96 3.55 -10.57
CA HIS A 70 6.74 2.73 -10.53
C HIS A 70 5.52 3.55 -10.91
N GLY A 71 5.27 4.61 -10.15
CA GLY A 71 4.13 5.49 -10.33
C GLY A 71 2.77 4.80 -10.33
N HIS A 72 1.75 5.61 -10.52
CA HIS A 72 0.37 5.16 -10.74
C HIS A 72 -0.13 5.73 -12.05
N SER A 73 -0.93 5.00 -12.78
CA SER A 73 -1.36 5.43 -14.10
C SER A 73 -2.80 5.08 -14.39
N GLU A 74 -3.35 5.83 -15.32
CA GLU A 74 -4.58 5.50 -15.99
C GLU A 74 -4.25 4.72 -17.26
N VAL A 75 -4.88 3.55 -17.44
CA VAL A 75 -4.65 2.64 -18.56
C VAL A 75 -5.96 2.42 -19.32
N LYS A 76 -5.93 2.58 -20.61
CA LYS A 76 -7.01 2.21 -21.53
C LYS A 76 -6.69 0.88 -22.19
N LEU A 77 -7.68 0.02 -22.27
CA LEU A 77 -7.65 -1.25 -23.00
C LEU A 77 -8.72 -1.16 -24.07
N ASP A 78 -8.31 -1.23 -25.33
CA ASP A 78 -9.19 -1.07 -26.50
C ASP A 78 -9.00 -2.25 -27.45
N ASN A 79 -9.97 -3.18 -27.41
CA ASN A 79 -9.90 -4.41 -28.18
C ASN A 79 -8.60 -5.20 -27.99
N VAL A 80 -8.06 -5.20 -26.78
CA VAL A 80 -6.83 -5.93 -26.44
C VAL A 80 -7.10 -7.41 -26.53
N ARG A 81 -6.41 -8.09 -27.45
CA ARG A 81 -6.56 -9.53 -27.69
C ARG A 81 -5.38 -10.27 -27.09
N VAL A 82 -5.68 -11.27 -26.28
CA VAL A 82 -4.69 -12.16 -25.68
C VAL A 82 -5.14 -13.61 -25.77
N PRO A 83 -4.24 -14.59 -25.88
CA PRO A 83 -4.56 -15.99 -25.90
C PRO A 83 -5.35 -16.42 -24.65
N ALA A 84 -6.26 -17.37 -24.81
CA ALA A 84 -7.06 -17.89 -23.68
C ALA A 84 -6.19 -18.53 -22.59
N GLU A 85 -5.01 -19.02 -22.93
CA GLU A 85 -4.02 -19.57 -21.99
C GLU A 85 -3.42 -18.54 -21.03
N ASN A 86 -3.56 -17.25 -21.32
CA ASN A 86 -3.18 -16.16 -20.41
C ASN A 86 -4.15 -16.00 -19.24
N LEU A 87 -5.23 -16.75 -19.23
CA LEU A 87 -6.16 -16.79 -18.10
C LEU A 87 -5.49 -17.41 -16.86
N PHE A 88 -5.43 -16.63 -15.79
CA PHE A 88 -4.78 -17.08 -14.59
C PHE A 88 -5.73 -17.90 -13.72
N LEU A 89 -5.34 -19.11 -13.37
CA LEU A 89 -6.03 -20.10 -12.51
C LEU A 89 -7.39 -20.62 -13.00
N GLY A 90 -8.10 -19.91 -13.86
CA GLY A 90 -9.41 -20.28 -14.40
C GLY A 90 -10.42 -19.15 -14.39
N GLU A 91 -11.48 -19.31 -15.20
CA GLU A 91 -12.54 -18.32 -15.34
C GLU A 91 -13.37 -18.20 -14.06
N GLY A 92 -13.74 -16.97 -13.69
CA GLY A 92 -14.51 -16.68 -12.48
C GLY A 92 -13.72 -16.75 -11.17
N ARG A 93 -12.40 -17.00 -11.21
CA ARG A 93 -11.56 -17.14 -10.01
C ARG A 93 -10.76 -15.88 -9.66
N GLY A 94 -11.03 -14.76 -10.33
CA GLY A 94 -10.29 -13.51 -10.11
C GLY A 94 -10.39 -13.00 -8.67
N PHE A 95 -11.56 -13.08 -8.05
CA PHE A 95 -11.73 -12.68 -6.65
C PHE A 95 -10.95 -13.60 -5.68
N GLU A 96 -10.96 -14.91 -5.91
CA GLU A 96 -10.20 -15.88 -5.13
C GLU A 96 -8.70 -15.59 -5.16
N ILE A 97 -8.16 -15.32 -6.35
CA ILE A 97 -6.76 -14.97 -6.57
C ILE A 97 -6.40 -13.69 -5.79
N ALA A 98 -7.24 -12.66 -5.91
CA ALA A 98 -7.04 -11.38 -5.22
C ALA A 98 -7.03 -11.57 -3.70
N GLN A 99 -7.96 -12.32 -3.14
CA GLN A 99 -8.03 -12.57 -1.69
C GLN A 99 -6.85 -13.40 -1.18
N GLY A 100 -6.39 -14.38 -1.95
CA GLY A 100 -5.20 -15.17 -1.61
C GLY A 100 -3.94 -14.32 -1.49
N ARG A 101 -3.81 -13.28 -2.30
CA ARG A 101 -2.69 -12.34 -2.27
C ARG A 101 -2.83 -11.27 -1.19
N LEU A 102 -4.04 -10.74 -0.97
CA LEU A 102 -4.29 -9.60 -0.07
C LEU A 102 -4.08 -9.93 1.41
N GLY A 103 -4.39 -11.15 1.85
CA GLY A 103 -4.21 -11.56 3.25
C GLY A 103 -2.75 -11.39 3.72
N PRO A 104 -1.78 -12.09 3.11
CA PRO A 104 -0.36 -11.93 3.40
C PRO A 104 0.15 -10.51 3.13
N GLY A 105 -0.34 -9.85 2.09
CA GLY A 105 0.00 -8.47 1.75
C GLY A 105 -0.30 -7.50 2.89
N ARG A 106 -1.44 -7.63 3.56
CA ARG A 106 -1.83 -6.78 4.70
C ARG A 106 -0.85 -6.89 5.86
N ILE A 107 -0.39 -8.09 6.19
CA ILE A 107 0.63 -8.30 7.25
C ILE A 107 1.94 -7.62 6.86
N HIS A 108 2.39 -7.82 5.63
CA HIS A 108 3.61 -7.20 5.12
C HIS A 108 3.54 -5.66 5.17
N HIS A 109 2.44 -5.07 4.74
CA HIS A 109 2.24 -3.60 4.82
C HIS A 109 2.25 -3.09 6.27
N CYS A 110 1.63 -3.79 7.20
CA CYS A 110 1.65 -3.41 8.61
C CYS A 110 3.07 -3.47 9.19
N MET A 111 3.86 -4.47 8.83
CA MET A 111 5.25 -4.55 9.30
C MET A 111 6.12 -3.44 8.71
N ARG A 112 5.91 -3.07 7.44
CA ARG A 112 6.54 -1.89 6.84
C ARG A 112 6.15 -0.60 7.55
N ALA A 113 4.86 -0.44 7.93
CA ALA A 113 4.38 0.70 8.70
C ALA A 113 5.12 0.84 10.02
N ILE A 114 5.29 -0.25 10.73
CA ILE A 114 6.04 -0.31 11.98
C ILE A 114 7.50 0.11 11.77
N GLY A 115 8.15 -0.37 10.71
CA GLY A 115 9.51 0.02 10.37
C GLY A 115 9.66 1.52 10.07
N VAL A 116 8.69 2.11 9.37
CA VAL A 116 8.65 3.57 9.14
C VAL A 116 8.39 4.33 10.43
N ALA A 117 7.52 3.84 11.32
CA ALA A 117 7.26 4.43 12.63
C ALA A 117 8.53 4.47 13.50
N GLU A 118 9.30 3.37 13.55
CA GLU A 118 10.59 3.31 14.23
C GLU A 118 11.56 4.36 13.69
N ARG A 119 11.71 4.40 12.38
CA ARG A 119 12.60 5.38 11.74
C ARG A 119 12.17 6.82 11.98
N THR A 120 10.86 7.06 12.02
CA THR A 120 10.30 8.39 12.28
C THR A 120 10.53 8.82 13.73
N LEU A 121 10.32 7.90 14.68
CA LEU A 121 10.61 8.15 16.11
C LEU A 121 12.10 8.47 16.32
N GLU A 122 13.00 7.73 15.66
CA GLU A 122 14.43 8.02 15.69
C GLU A 122 14.78 9.41 15.17
N LYS A 123 14.20 9.81 14.02
CA LYS A 123 14.37 11.16 13.46
C LYS A 123 13.84 12.23 14.41
N MET A 124 12.66 12.02 14.99
CA MET A 124 12.06 12.93 15.97
C MET A 124 12.96 13.12 17.18
N ALA A 125 13.44 12.03 17.79
CA ALA A 125 14.33 12.09 18.95
C ALA A 125 15.63 12.85 18.63
N LYS A 126 16.29 12.56 17.50
CA LYS A 126 17.48 13.28 17.06
C LYS A 126 17.22 14.79 16.89
N ARG A 127 16.08 15.15 16.32
CA ARG A 127 15.69 16.57 16.15
C ARG A 127 15.50 17.27 17.48
N LEU A 128 14.78 16.65 18.40
CA LEU A 128 14.48 17.21 19.72
C LEU A 128 15.73 17.45 20.57
N LEU A 129 16.71 16.53 20.45
CA LEU A 129 18.00 16.66 21.14
C LEU A 129 18.92 17.72 20.52
N SER A 130 18.86 17.90 19.21
CA SER A 130 19.78 18.79 18.48
C SER A 130 19.33 20.24 18.40
N ARG A 131 18.04 20.53 18.68
CA ARG A 131 17.50 21.88 18.58
C ARG A 131 17.23 22.47 19.94
N GLU A 132 17.75 23.67 20.15
CA GLU A 132 17.46 24.50 21.33
C GLU A 132 16.36 25.52 21.00
N ALA A 133 15.45 25.71 21.94
CA ALA A 133 14.47 26.80 21.96
C ALA A 133 14.13 27.16 23.40
N PHE A 134 13.90 28.44 23.67
CA PHE A 134 13.61 28.93 25.00
C PHE A 134 14.70 28.59 26.04
N GLY A 135 15.98 28.64 25.58
CA GLY A 135 17.17 28.46 26.42
C GLY A 135 17.54 27.03 26.81
N ARG A 136 16.91 26.02 26.19
CA ARG A 136 17.23 24.60 26.44
C ARG A 136 16.87 23.72 25.23
N PRO A 137 17.41 22.47 25.14
CA PRO A 137 17.01 21.52 24.13
C PRO A 137 15.49 21.27 24.15
N ILE A 138 14.87 21.13 22.96
CA ILE A 138 13.43 20.91 22.88
C ILE A 138 13.04 19.59 23.59
N ALA A 139 13.92 18.60 23.60
CA ALA A 139 13.74 17.33 24.30
C ALA A 139 13.42 17.49 25.80
N GLU A 140 13.88 18.57 26.43
CA GLU A 140 13.69 18.83 27.87
C GLU A 140 12.30 19.44 28.19
N HIS A 141 11.44 19.62 27.22
CA HIS A 141 10.06 20.00 27.41
C HIS A 141 9.18 18.75 27.61
N SER A 142 8.53 18.62 28.75
CA SER A 142 7.83 17.40 29.21
C SER A 142 6.83 16.81 28.21
N VAL A 143 6.19 17.62 27.37
CA VAL A 143 5.27 17.15 26.33
C VAL A 143 5.95 16.19 25.33
N TRP A 144 7.23 16.36 25.06
CA TRP A 144 7.97 15.51 24.14
C TRP A 144 8.35 14.17 24.76
N GLU A 145 8.65 14.14 26.07
CA GLU A 145 8.87 12.91 26.80
C GLU A 145 7.62 12.02 26.77
N GLU A 146 6.45 12.63 26.99
CA GLU A 146 5.17 11.93 26.91
C GLU A 146 4.92 11.36 25.50
N ARG A 147 5.13 12.15 24.45
CA ARG A 147 4.92 11.73 23.04
C ARG A 147 5.86 10.60 22.65
N ILE A 148 7.14 10.69 23.00
CA ILE A 148 8.14 9.63 22.73
C ILE A 148 7.74 8.34 23.47
N SER A 149 7.33 8.43 24.72
CA SER A 149 6.92 7.28 25.52
C SER A 149 5.68 6.59 24.93
N LYS A 150 4.67 7.36 24.56
CA LYS A 150 3.47 6.84 23.86
C LYS A 150 3.84 6.19 22.52
N ALA A 151 4.66 6.85 21.71
CA ALA A 151 5.09 6.32 20.42
C ALA A 151 5.80 4.96 20.57
N ARG A 152 6.69 4.82 21.57
CA ARG A 152 7.37 3.55 21.84
C ARG A 152 6.39 2.45 22.20
N ILE A 153 5.46 2.72 23.14
CA ILE A 153 4.44 1.77 23.56
C ILE A 153 3.58 1.32 22.37
N GLU A 154 3.12 2.27 21.56
CA GLU A 154 2.26 2.03 20.41
C GLU A 154 2.94 1.21 19.29
N ILE A 155 4.22 1.45 19.06
CA ILE A 155 5.05 0.64 18.13
C ILE A 155 5.12 -0.80 18.61
N GLU A 156 5.42 -1.04 19.89
CA GLU A 156 5.52 -2.40 20.43
C GLU A 156 4.16 -3.12 20.41
N CYS A 157 3.07 -2.45 20.79
CA CYS A 157 1.73 -3.00 20.69
C CYS A 157 1.37 -3.39 19.25
N SER A 158 1.69 -2.53 18.27
CA SER A 158 1.43 -2.78 16.85
C SER A 158 2.29 -3.94 16.33
N ARG A 159 3.55 -4.03 16.76
CA ARG A 159 4.47 -5.12 16.40
C ARG A 159 3.97 -6.47 16.90
N LEU A 160 3.65 -6.55 18.20
CA LEU A 160 3.15 -7.80 18.82
C LEU A 160 1.84 -8.25 18.18
N LEU A 161 0.92 -7.34 17.89
CA LEU A 161 -0.32 -7.66 17.22
C LEU A 161 -0.08 -8.17 15.79
N THR A 162 0.88 -7.56 15.07
CA THR A 162 1.23 -7.98 13.69
C THR A 162 1.91 -9.35 13.70
N MET A 163 2.79 -9.62 14.65
CA MET A 163 3.40 -10.93 14.82
C MET A 163 2.37 -12.00 15.20
N LYS A 164 1.38 -11.67 16.05
CA LYS A 164 0.26 -12.57 16.33
C LYS A 164 -0.52 -12.90 15.07
N ALA A 165 -0.83 -11.90 14.23
CA ALA A 165 -1.55 -12.13 12.98
C ALA A 165 -0.75 -13.04 12.02
N ALA A 166 0.56 -12.85 11.92
CA ALA A 166 1.44 -13.72 11.13
C ALA A 166 1.44 -15.15 11.67
N TYR A 167 1.61 -15.32 12.98
CA TYR A 167 1.56 -16.64 13.62
C TYR A 167 0.21 -17.35 13.39
N MET A 168 -0.91 -16.64 13.53
CA MET A 168 -2.23 -17.20 13.28
C MET A 168 -2.39 -17.60 11.81
N MET A 169 -1.87 -16.80 10.87
CA MET A 169 -1.91 -17.14 9.46
C MET A 169 -1.10 -18.41 9.14
N ASP A 170 0.06 -18.58 9.77
CA ASP A 170 0.93 -19.75 9.58
C ASP A 170 0.34 -21.02 10.20
N THR A 171 -0.37 -20.90 11.32
CA THR A 171 -0.87 -22.06 12.09
C THR A 171 -2.29 -22.49 11.71
N VAL A 172 -3.19 -21.55 11.43
CA VAL A 172 -4.62 -21.83 11.17
C VAL A 172 -5.12 -21.32 9.82
N GLY A 173 -4.26 -20.63 9.08
CA GLY A 173 -4.54 -20.15 7.73
C GLY A 173 -5.27 -18.80 7.65
N ASN A 174 -5.22 -18.21 6.46
CA ASN A 174 -5.69 -16.85 6.19
C ASN A 174 -7.18 -16.63 6.50
N LYS A 175 -8.04 -17.63 6.21
CA LYS A 175 -9.49 -17.51 6.44
C LYS A 175 -9.86 -17.42 7.93
N VAL A 176 -9.15 -18.15 8.78
CA VAL A 176 -9.37 -18.15 10.23
C VAL A 176 -8.75 -16.90 10.86
N ALA A 177 -7.55 -16.51 10.45
CA ALA A 177 -6.83 -15.33 10.95
C ALA A 177 -7.39 -13.98 10.48
N ARG A 178 -8.52 -13.94 9.79
CA ARG A 178 -9.08 -12.71 9.20
C ARG A 178 -9.29 -11.58 10.21
N ALA A 179 -9.66 -11.90 11.46
CA ALA A 179 -9.89 -10.90 12.49
C ALA A 179 -8.58 -10.22 12.91
N GLU A 180 -7.53 -11.01 13.15
CA GLU A 180 -6.19 -10.51 13.46
C GLU A 180 -5.63 -9.66 12.31
N ILE A 181 -5.80 -10.11 11.07
CA ILE A 181 -5.38 -9.37 9.87
C ILE A 181 -6.14 -8.04 9.74
N ALA A 182 -7.43 -8.01 10.06
CA ALA A 182 -8.20 -6.76 10.06
C ALA A 182 -7.75 -5.81 11.19
N MET A 183 -7.53 -6.31 12.39
CA MET A 183 -7.08 -5.51 13.54
C MET A 183 -5.76 -4.81 13.28
N ILE A 184 -4.77 -5.50 12.70
CA ILE A 184 -3.47 -4.88 12.41
C ILE A 184 -3.57 -3.81 11.33
N LYS A 185 -4.44 -4.01 10.33
CA LYS A 185 -4.64 -3.03 9.25
C LYS A 185 -5.27 -1.72 9.77
N VAL A 186 -6.05 -1.79 10.85
CA VAL A 186 -6.56 -0.59 11.55
C VAL A 186 -5.49 0.03 12.45
N LYS A 187 -4.78 -0.80 13.23
CA LYS A 187 -3.88 -0.32 14.29
C LYS A 187 -2.57 0.25 13.75
N ALA A 188 -1.84 -0.50 12.93
CA ALA A 188 -0.48 -0.14 12.54
C ALA A 188 -0.39 1.16 11.71
N PRO A 189 -1.25 1.40 10.70
CA PRO A 189 -1.25 2.68 9.98
C PRO A 189 -1.59 3.87 10.88
N ARG A 190 -2.54 3.71 11.81
CA ARG A 190 -2.90 4.76 12.75
C ARG A 190 -1.73 5.15 13.64
N THR A 191 -1.07 4.15 14.24
CA THR A 191 0.15 4.35 15.03
C THR A 191 1.22 5.10 14.25
N LEU A 192 1.44 4.73 12.98
CA LEU A 192 2.41 5.42 12.15
C LEU A 192 2.05 6.89 11.91
N LEU A 193 0.80 7.17 11.56
CA LEU A 193 0.34 8.54 11.28
C LEU A 193 0.48 9.46 12.50
N ASP A 194 0.11 8.97 13.68
CA ASP A 194 0.22 9.73 14.92
C ASP A 194 1.71 10.08 15.21
N ILE A 195 2.63 9.15 14.99
CA ILE A 195 4.08 9.36 15.18
C ILE A 195 4.65 10.30 14.13
N ILE A 196 4.21 10.21 12.88
CA ILE A 196 4.66 11.12 11.81
C ILE A 196 4.19 12.55 12.09
N ASP A 197 2.95 12.75 12.53
CA ASP A 197 2.44 14.06 12.88
C ASP A 197 3.28 14.69 13.99
N ASP A 198 3.53 13.97 15.07
CA ASP A 198 4.40 14.40 16.15
C ASP A 198 5.82 14.73 15.66
N ALA A 199 6.38 13.94 14.76
CA ALA A 199 7.68 14.20 14.19
C ALA A 199 7.70 15.47 13.31
N ILE A 200 6.65 15.70 12.52
CA ILE A 200 6.49 16.95 11.74
C ILE A 200 6.46 18.14 12.69
N GLN A 201 5.68 18.08 13.78
CA GLN A 201 5.63 19.14 14.79
C GLN A 201 7.02 19.38 15.42
N ALA A 202 7.78 18.34 15.76
CA ALA A 202 9.11 18.44 16.31
C ALA A 202 10.11 19.15 15.36
N HIS A 203 9.91 19.02 14.06
CA HIS A 203 10.75 19.68 13.04
C HIS A 203 10.28 21.10 12.73
N GLY A 204 9.07 21.51 13.17
CA GLY A 204 8.47 22.80 12.86
C GLY A 204 8.27 22.97 11.34
N GLY A 205 8.49 24.15 10.80
CA GLY A 205 8.35 24.41 9.36
C GLY A 205 9.18 23.48 8.46
N GLY A 206 10.31 22.97 8.93
CA GLY A 206 11.11 21.97 8.21
C GLY A 206 10.40 20.62 8.04
N GLY A 207 9.50 20.26 8.95
CA GLY A 207 8.81 18.98 8.93
C GLY A 207 7.92 18.74 7.71
N VAL A 208 7.46 19.83 7.07
CA VAL A 208 6.64 19.77 5.85
C VAL A 208 7.46 19.92 4.57
N THR A 209 8.78 20.12 4.69
CA THR A 209 9.69 20.20 3.53
C THR A 209 10.13 18.80 3.06
N THR A 210 10.75 18.77 1.90
CA THR A 210 11.35 17.53 1.36
C THR A 210 12.65 17.14 2.06
N ASP A 211 13.28 18.03 2.84
CA ASP A 211 14.59 17.83 3.46
C ASP A 211 14.60 16.67 4.47
N PHE A 212 13.51 16.49 5.20
CA PHE A 212 13.39 15.44 6.22
C PHE A 212 12.59 14.23 5.77
N GLY A 213 11.85 14.33 4.65
CA GLY A 213 11.06 13.26 4.06
C GLY A 213 9.87 12.79 4.91
N LEU A 214 9.44 13.57 5.90
CA LEU A 214 8.33 13.24 6.79
C LEU A 214 6.99 13.34 6.08
N GLY A 215 6.79 14.39 5.27
CA GLY A 215 5.58 14.56 4.45
C GLY A 215 5.38 13.36 3.50
N ARG A 216 6.44 12.93 2.81
CA ARG A 216 6.37 11.74 1.94
C ARG A 216 6.05 10.46 2.72
N ALA A 217 6.62 10.28 3.91
CA ALA A 217 6.32 9.13 4.76
C ALA A 217 4.85 9.10 5.18
N CYS A 218 4.23 10.26 5.45
CA CYS A 218 2.80 10.39 5.73
C CYS A 218 1.94 9.94 4.54
N LEU A 219 2.32 10.35 3.33
CA LEU A 219 1.56 10.08 2.11
C LEU A 219 1.62 8.62 1.66
N LEU A 220 2.75 7.95 1.84
CA LEU A 220 2.94 6.53 1.49
C LEU A 220 1.91 5.60 2.17
N TYR A 221 1.37 6.00 3.32
CA TYR A 221 0.39 5.19 4.05
C TYR A 221 -1.06 5.56 3.82
N THR A 222 -1.32 6.79 3.39
CA THR A 222 -2.67 7.19 2.97
C THR A 222 -3.03 6.64 1.59
N SER A 223 -2.05 6.41 0.71
CA SER A 223 -2.27 5.81 -0.61
C SER A 223 -2.47 4.29 -0.58
N ASP A 224 -1.87 3.58 0.38
CA ASP A 224 -2.07 2.13 0.56
C ASP A 224 -3.48 1.77 1.08
N ALA A 225 -4.27 2.74 1.53
CA ALA A 225 -5.67 2.55 1.89
C ALA A 225 -6.59 2.39 0.65
N ALA A 226 -6.09 2.65 -0.54
CA ALA A 226 -6.83 2.51 -1.80
C ALA A 226 -6.83 1.08 -2.35
N ASP A 227 -6.11 0.15 -1.73
CA ASP A 227 -6.10 -1.28 -2.11
C ASP A 227 -7.28 -2.08 -1.51
N ASP A 228 -8.23 -1.43 -0.85
CA ASP A 228 -9.49 -2.02 -0.35
C ASP A 228 -10.66 -1.85 -1.40
#